data_4f3990838b83798dddb9b1149023dfbc
#
_entry.id   4f3990838b83798dddb9b1149023dfbc
#
_cell.length_a   1.000
_cell.length_b   1.000
_cell.length_c   1.000
_cell.angle_alpha   90.00
_cell.angle_beta   90.00
_cell.angle_gamma   90.00
#
_symmetry.space_group_name_H-M   'P 1'
#
loop_
_entity.id
_entity.type
_entity.pdbx_description
1 polymer ?
#
loop_
_entity_poly.entity_id
_entity_poly.type
_entity_poly.pdbx_seq_one_letter_code
_entity_poly.pdbx_strand_id
1 'polypeptide(L)'
;MEKRISRLKEKFKDEEEIFEEKSVKAAQALIQTFLQTVKAFRIYEANHPILLKFMERLKKDFDNYFEEFDSFPLLVGEHRLFYRGKVVYENQDVKESMAFFFFKDGIREIKFLKGLEFREMVDFLHIVRKSESVSRLEDDLVTLLWEKDFSHITFGTVDEFLESGSHFVPATEEDFIERLEFKGFGKGGADEIAPEREKEEPRALIVEGLKQVLNPSPGQSLVQACQLTPDEIEEISREIEQEHQPDYIYLLVDNLVEILLHLGDDMDAYENMISYFERTTGSVLEKREVRKAVVVLKRLNDTMESMVLKDKQIFAIRRIMDTFSGPHSIELLGEAMKGNGEVDSEAILQYLQLLTKKGVEPLCLLLGKVESGKWRKAVCDVLAELSQEEIRPLVKFLSDPNPFLVCHILYVLGKIGHPSTVKYLGSLVVHGDPKVREETLQVLKKLGGQGKDLIQKFLKDPLPEMRAKASLIFAKVAKEEAAKSLTGVILSEEFFKRDYEEKASFFKALGETGSQEAIPVLKKIAEKKRWFQRGKWDEMRLCAHHALKMLGMDEGSDSSRTKERLKHIARSIH
;
A
#
# COMPACT_ATOMS: atom_id res chain seq x y z
N MET A 1 -63.51 -13.55 -10.57
CA MET A 1 -62.86 -12.28 -10.84
C MET A 1 -61.56 -12.15 -10.05
N GLU A 2 -61.53 -12.41 -8.75
CA GLU A 2 -60.35 -12.30 -7.87
C GLU A 2 -59.16 -13.16 -8.27
N LYS A 3 -59.37 -14.45 -8.65
CA LYS A 3 -58.26 -15.31 -9.14
C LYS A 3 -57.59 -14.82 -10.43
N ARG A 4 -58.28 -14.03 -11.24
CA ARG A 4 -57.74 -13.47 -12.48
C ARG A 4 -56.94 -12.21 -12.19
N ILE A 5 -57.35 -11.43 -11.18
CA ILE A 5 -56.62 -10.25 -10.68
C ILE A 5 -55.34 -10.66 -9.93
N SER A 6 -55.41 -11.76 -9.13
CA SER A 6 -54.23 -12.30 -8.45
C SER A 6 -53.15 -12.78 -9.44
N ARG A 7 -53.53 -13.54 -10.48
CA ARG A 7 -52.59 -13.99 -11.53
C ARG A 7 -52.02 -12.85 -12.36
N LEU A 8 -52.77 -11.78 -12.58
CA LEU A 8 -52.28 -10.60 -13.26
C LEU A 8 -51.26 -9.84 -12.37
N LYS A 9 -51.56 -9.72 -11.07
CA LYS A 9 -50.61 -9.11 -10.12
C LYS A 9 -49.33 -9.92 -9.98
N GLU A 10 -49.38 -11.25 -9.92
CA GLU A 10 -48.20 -12.12 -9.93
C GLU A 10 -47.39 -11.93 -11.24
N LYS A 11 -48.04 -11.92 -12.38
CA LYS A 11 -47.39 -11.76 -13.66
C LYS A 11 -46.71 -10.37 -13.82
N PHE A 12 -47.36 -9.31 -13.33
CA PHE A 12 -46.73 -7.96 -13.29
C PHE A 12 -45.55 -7.89 -12.33
N LYS A 13 -45.62 -8.60 -11.20
CA LYS A 13 -44.52 -8.67 -10.26
C LYS A 13 -43.33 -9.43 -10.82
N ASP A 14 -43.56 -10.54 -11.51
CA ASP A 14 -42.51 -11.32 -12.18
C ASP A 14 -41.87 -10.51 -13.32
N GLU A 15 -42.65 -9.75 -14.10
CA GLU A 15 -42.13 -8.87 -15.16
C GLU A 15 -41.33 -7.68 -14.58
N GLU A 16 -41.76 -7.12 -13.44
CA GLU A 16 -41.04 -6.07 -12.72
C GLU A 16 -39.68 -6.56 -12.16
N GLU A 17 -39.65 -7.75 -11.54
CA GLU A 17 -38.45 -8.38 -11.01
C GLU A 17 -37.44 -8.70 -12.13
N ILE A 18 -37.88 -9.21 -13.27
CA ILE A 18 -37.03 -9.49 -14.44
C ILE A 18 -36.45 -8.18 -15.03
N PHE A 19 -37.27 -7.14 -15.13
CA PHE A 19 -36.84 -5.84 -15.61
C PHE A 19 -35.80 -5.19 -14.66
N GLU A 20 -36.01 -5.32 -13.36
CA GLU A 20 -35.10 -4.82 -12.34
C GLU A 20 -33.76 -5.55 -12.38
N GLU A 21 -33.77 -6.89 -12.47
CA GLU A 21 -32.55 -7.68 -12.59
C GLU A 21 -31.75 -7.35 -13.87
N LYS A 22 -32.44 -7.14 -15.00
CA LYS A 22 -31.83 -6.72 -16.27
C LYS A 22 -31.19 -5.34 -16.14
N SER A 23 -31.87 -4.40 -15.47
CA SER A 23 -31.37 -3.03 -15.29
C SER A 23 -30.12 -2.99 -14.42
N VAL A 24 -30.05 -3.82 -13.36
CA VAL A 24 -28.87 -3.91 -12.49
C VAL A 24 -27.67 -4.53 -13.23
N LYS A 25 -27.88 -5.57 -14.03
CA LYS A 25 -26.80 -6.15 -14.88
C LYS A 25 -26.27 -5.15 -15.89
N ALA A 26 -27.15 -4.40 -16.52
CA ALA A 26 -26.76 -3.33 -17.45
C ALA A 26 -25.97 -2.22 -16.73
N ALA A 27 -26.41 -1.83 -15.54
CA ALA A 27 -25.71 -0.87 -14.70
C ALA A 27 -24.30 -1.36 -14.27
N GLN A 28 -24.17 -2.61 -13.89
CA GLN A 28 -22.89 -3.21 -13.54
C GLN A 28 -21.91 -3.22 -14.72
N ALA A 29 -22.37 -3.58 -15.91
CA ALA A 29 -21.56 -3.55 -17.12
C ALA A 29 -21.10 -2.12 -17.47
N LEU A 30 -22.00 -1.14 -17.38
CA LEU A 30 -21.70 0.26 -17.65
C LEU A 30 -20.68 0.82 -16.63
N ILE A 31 -20.82 0.52 -15.35
CA ILE A 31 -19.86 0.92 -14.31
C ILE A 31 -18.49 0.33 -14.58
N GLN A 32 -18.40 -0.93 -15.02
CA GLN A 32 -17.10 -1.52 -15.36
C GLN A 32 -16.40 -0.77 -16.49
N THR A 33 -17.10 -0.45 -17.55
CA THR A 33 -16.54 0.33 -18.68
C THR A 33 -16.18 1.74 -18.22
N PHE A 34 -16.99 2.37 -17.39
CA PHE A 34 -16.71 3.68 -16.80
C PHE A 34 -15.41 3.66 -15.99
N LEU A 35 -15.25 2.72 -15.07
CA LEU A 35 -14.05 2.57 -14.24
C LEU A 35 -12.79 2.29 -15.07
N GLN A 36 -12.91 1.45 -16.11
CA GLN A 36 -11.83 1.19 -17.05
C GLN A 36 -11.41 2.48 -17.79
N THR A 37 -12.39 3.27 -18.19
CA THR A 37 -12.12 4.55 -18.88
C THR A 37 -11.48 5.57 -17.96
N VAL A 38 -11.93 5.69 -16.70
CA VAL A 38 -11.29 6.56 -15.68
C VAL A 38 -9.83 6.13 -15.44
N LYS A 39 -9.58 4.83 -15.31
CA LYS A 39 -8.21 4.31 -15.17
C LYS A 39 -7.37 4.60 -16.43
N ALA A 40 -7.93 4.42 -17.62
CA ALA A 40 -7.24 4.78 -18.86
C ALA A 40 -6.94 6.30 -18.94
N PHE A 41 -7.82 7.13 -18.43
CA PHE A 41 -7.62 8.59 -18.34
C PHE A 41 -6.45 8.99 -17.44
N ARG A 42 -6.12 8.18 -16.40
CA ARG A 42 -4.95 8.40 -15.55
C ARG A 42 -3.65 8.04 -16.26
N ILE A 43 -3.70 7.08 -17.19
CA ILE A 43 -2.53 6.48 -17.84
C ILE A 43 -2.14 7.22 -19.10
N TYR A 44 -3.14 7.61 -19.91
CA TYR A 44 -2.94 8.15 -21.24
C TYR A 44 -3.20 9.66 -21.32
N GLU A 45 -2.51 10.35 -22.23
CA GLU A 45 -2.80 11.75 -22.54
C GLU A 45 -4.13 11.89 -23.28
N ALA A 46 -4.74 13.09 -23.21
CA ALA A 46 -6.09 13.35 -23.72
C ALA A 46 -6.32 12.96 -25.19
N ASN A 47 -5.28 13.03 -26.03
CA ASN A 47 -5.37 12.74 -27.47
C ASN A 47 -4.84 11.34 -27.84
N HIS A 48 -4.56 10.49 -26.85
CA HIS A 48 -4.00 9.17 -27.12
C HIS A 48 -5.04 8.25 -27.79
N PRO A 49 -4.70 7.53 -28.89
CA PRO A 49 -5.67 6.70 -29.64
C PRO A 49 -6.37 5.64 -28.77
N ILE A 50 -5.67 5.06 -27.80
CA ILE A 50 -6.23 4.08 -26.86
C ILE A 50 -7.30 4.74 -25.99
N LEU A 51 -7.01 5.92 -25.44
CA LEU A 51 -7.98 6.64 -24.61
C LEU A 51 -9.23 7.01 -25.41
N LEU A 52 -9.07 7.46 -26.66
CA LEU A 52 -10.20 7.75 -27.54
C LEU A 52 -11.09 6.52 -27.72
N LYS A 53 -10.51 5.33 -27.94
CA LYS A 53 -11.27 4.08 -28.04
C LYS A 53 -12.05 3.75 -26.77
N PHE A 54 -11.45 3.98 -25.58
CA PHE A 54 -12.16 3.79 -24.30
C PHE A 54 -13.33 4.76 -24.15
N MET A 55 -13.11 6.02 -24.50
CA MET A 55 -14.16 7.04 -24.46
C MET A 55 -15.29 6.74 -25.46
N GLU A 56 -14.96 6.33 -26.68
CA GLU A 56 -15.96 5.92 -27.69
C GLU A 56 -16.76 4.70 -27.22
N ARG A 57 -16.09 3.71 -26.62
CA ARG A 57 -16.74 2.54 -26.06
C ARG A 57 -17.67 2.92 -24.90
N LEU A 58 -17.20 3.74 -23.96
CA LEU A 58 -18.01 4.22 -22.85
C LEU A 58 -19.23 4.98 -23.34
N LYS A 59 -19.06 5.87 -24.33
CA LYS A 59 -20.18 6.60 -24.94
C LYS A 59 -21.20 5.63 -25.56
N LYS A 60 -20.72 4.65 -26.30
CA LYS A 60 -21.58 3.62 -26.90
C LYS A 60 -22.34 2.82 -25.84
N ASP A 61 -21.69 2.48 -24.73
CA ASP A 61 -22.32 1.73 -23.63
C ASP A 61 -23.37 2.60 -22.93
N PHE A 62 -23.14 3.92 -22.75
CA PHE A 62 -24.17 4.86 -22.29
C PHE A 62 -25.33 4.96 -23.28
N ASP A 63 -25.07 5.07 -24.59
CA ASP A 63 -26.12 5.16 -25.60
C ASP A 63 -26.99 3.89 -25.60
N ASN A 64 -26.36 2.70 -25.56
CA ASN A 64 -27.08 1.43 -25.47
C ASN A 64 -27.94 1.34 -24.18
N TYR A 65 -27.41 1.84 -23.05
CA TYR A 65 -28.13 1.89 -21.80
C TYR A 65 -29.34 2.84 -21.90
N PHE A 66 -29.17 4.01 -22.50
CA PHE A 66 -30.22 5.00 -22.68
C PHE A 66 -31.25 4.66 -23.77
N GLU A 67 -31.05 3.61 -24.57
CA GLU A 67 -32.12 3.05 -25.40
C GLU A 67 -33.27 2.48 -24.56
N GLU A 68 -32.96 1.88 -23.41
CA GLU A 68 -33.94 1.21 -22.55
C GLU A 68 -34.30 2.04 -21.29
N PHE A 69 -33.41 2.94 -20.82
CA PHE A 69 -33.56 3.68 -19.59
C PHE A 69 -33.32 5.19 -19.80
N ASP A 70 -34.07 6.04 -19.11
CA ASP A 70 -33.97 7.50 -19.29
C ASP A 70 -32.89 8.15 -18.43
N SER A 71 -32.43 7.48 -17.39
CA SER A 71 -31.40 7.98 -16.49
C SER A 71 -30.60 6.87 -15.83
N PHE A 72 -29.36 7.17 -15.49
CA PHE A 72 -28.44 6.30 -14.78
C PHE A 72 -28.04 6.95 -13.44
N PRO A 73 -28.83 6.75 -12.37
CA PRO A 73 -28.53 7.27 -11.04
C PRO A 73 -27.60 6.33 -10.28
N LEU A 74 -26.57 6.88 -9.67
CA LEU A 74 -25.63 6.22 -8.80
C LEU A 74 -25.65 6.90 -7.43
N LEU A 75 -25.93 6.16 -6.38
CA LEU A 75 -25.78 6.63 -5.01
C LEU A 75 -24.39 6.25 -4.50
N VAL A 76 -23.76 7.18 -3.80
CA VAL A 76 -22.36 7.10 -3.38
C VAL A 76 -22.31 6.83 -1.88
N GLY A 77 -21.92 5.63 -1.51
CA GLY A 77 -21.50 5.27 -0.15
C GLY A 77 -19.97 5.37 -0.01
N GLU A 78 -19.47 5.17 1.20
CA GLU A 78 -18.04 5.32 1.49
C GLU A 78 -17.14 4.41 0.64
N HIS A 79 -17.52 3.15 0.48
CA HIS A 79 -16.76 2.14 -0.27
C HIS A 79 -17.55 1.48 -1.40
N ARG A 80 -18.81 1.91 -1.62
CA ARG A 80 -19.75 1.26 -2.54
C ARG A 80 -20.49 2.28 -3.39
N LEU A 81 -20.81 1.87 -4.64
CA LEU A 81 -21.78 2.56 -5.46
C LEU A 81 -23.04 1.70 -5.57
N PHE A 82 -24.18 2.35 -5.43
CA PHE A 82 -25.48 1.69 -5.48
C PHE A 82 -26.28 2.16 -6.69
N TYR A 83 -26.97 1.21 -7.30
CA TYR A 83 -27.94 1.46 -8.34
C TYR A 83 -29.26 0.78 -7.95
N ARG A 84 -30.33 1.56 -7.78
CA ARG A 84 -31.66 1.05 -7.34
C ARG A 84 -31.55 0.19 -6.07
N GLY A 85 -30.77 0.61 -5.09
CA GLY A 85 -30.59 -0.11 -3.82
C GLY A 85 -29.70 -1.35 -3.87
N LYS A 86 -29.16 -1.73 -5.05
CA LYS A 86 -28.23 -2.86 -5.19
C LYS A 86 -26.80 -2.36 -5.41
N VAL A 87 -25.84 -3.04 -4.79
CA VAL A 87 -24.40 -2.73 -4.95
C VAL A 87 -23.98 -3.08 -6.38
N VAL A 88 -23.49 -2.08 -7.12
CA VAL A 88 -22.94 -2.24 -8.47
C VAL A 88 -21.43 -2.10 -8.53
N TYR A 89 -20.82 -1.54 -7.47
CA TYR A 89 -19.38 -1.43 -7.30
C TYR A 89 -19.03 -1.44 -5.81
N GLU A 90 -17.97 -2.16 -5.45
CA GLU A 90 -17.40 -2.19 -4.09
C GLU A 90 -15.87 -2.26 -4.17
N ASN A 91 -15.20 -1.38 -3.43
CA ASN A 91 -13.75 -1.43 -3.25
C ASN A 91 -13.39 -0.76 -1.92
N GLN A 92 -12.75 -1.51 -1.02
CA GLN A 92 -12.34 -1.03 0.31
C GLN A 92 -10.99 -0.33 0.33
N ASP A 93 -10.24 -0.39 -0.77
CA ASP A 93 -8.97 0.35 -0.88
C ASP A 93 -9.24 1.84 -1.10
N VAL A 94 -9.04 2.63 -0.07
CA VAL A 94 -9.24 4.09 -0.04
C VAL A 94 -8.49 4.83 -1.17
N LYS A 95 -7.35 4.28 -1.62
CA LYS A 95 -6.53 4.90 -2.68
C LYS A 95 -7.07 4.64 -4.08
N GLU A 96 -7.75 3.52 -4.26
CA GLU A 96 -8.24 3.09 -5.57
C GLU A 96 -9.77 3.13 -5.70
N SER A 97 -10.49 3.33 -4.58
CA SER A 97 -11.94 3.32 -4.55
C SER A 97 -12.52 4.58 -5.20
N MET A 98 -13.21 4.41 -6.32
CA MET A 98 -13.98 5.48 -6.95
C MET A 98 -15.13 5.95 -6.06
N ALA A 99 -15.75 5.04 -5.31
CA ALA A 99 -16.79 5.39 -4.35
C ALA A 99 -16.23 6.32 -3.27
N PHE A 100 -15.10 5.97 -2.66
CA PHE A 100 -14.44 6.80 -1.66
C PHE A 100 -13.99 8.16 -2.24
N PHE A 101 -13.52 8.16 -3.47
CA PHE A 101 -13.12 9.39 -4.16
C PHE A 101 -14.26 10.41 -4.25
N PHE A 102 -15.46 9.98 -4.63
CA PHE A 102 -16.63 10.85 -4.64
C PHE A 102 -17.14 11.19 -3.24
N PHE A 103 -17.15 10.19 -2.35
CA PHE A 103 -17.68 10.32 -1.00
C PHE A 103 -16.91 11.32 -0.14
N LYS A 104 -15.57 11.32 -0.21
CA LYS A 104 -14.69 12.22 0.56
C LYS A 104 -14.91 13.70 0.24
N ASP A 105 -15.27 14.03 -1.01
CA ASP A 105 -15.52 15.38 -1.48
C ASP A 105 -17.00 15.78 -1.34
N GLY A 106 -17.80 15.00 -0.59
CA GLY A 106 -19.17 15.36 -0.24
C GLY A 106 -20.24 14.92 -1.24
N ILE A 107 -19.89 14.24 -2.33
CA ILE A 107 -20.88 13.76 -3.31
C ILE A 107 -21.60 12.53 -2.77
N ARG A 108 -22.93 12.53 -2.86
CA ARG A 108 -23.81 11.44 -2.40
C ARG A 108 -24.65 10.82 -3.51
N GLU A 109 -24.85 11.55 -4.60
CA GLU A 109 -25.53 11.07 -5.79
C GLU A 109 -24.84 11.61 -7.05
N ILE A 110 -24.74 10.78 -8.09
CA ILE A 110 -24.36 11.20 -9.43
C ILE A 110 -25.37 10.58 -10.38
N LYS A 111 -25.96 11.39 -11.26
CA LYS A 111 -26.97 10.92 -12.19
C LYS A 111 -26.64 11.38 -13.60
N PHE A 112 -26.53 10.42 -14.50
CA PHE A 112 -26.38 10.67 -15.94
C PHE A 112 -27.76 10.57 -16.60
N LEU A 113 -28.06 11.49 -17.49
CA LEU A 113 -29.35 11.59 -18.16
C LEU A 113 -29.22 11.21 -19.63
N LYS A 114 -30.34 10.75 -20.19
CA LYS A 114 -30.48 10.49 -21.62
C LYS A 114 -30.20 11.77 -22.41
N GLY A 115 -29.40 11.65 -23.47
CA GLY A 115 -28.90 12.80 -24.22
C GLY A 115 -27.46 13.19 -23.83
N LEU A 116 -26.81 12.49 -22.91
CA LEU A 116 -25.41 12.71 -22.51
C LEU A 116 -24.52 12.85 -23.75
N GLU A 117 -23.93 14.02 -23.95
CA GLU A 117 -23.05 14.28 -25.06
C GLU A 117 -21.64 13.72 -24.83
N PHE A 118 -20.96 13.34 -25.92
CA PHE A 118 -19.57 12.87 -25.84
C PHE A 118 -18.66 13.90 -25.14
N ARG A 119 -18.84 15.18 -25.44
CA ARG A 119 -18.07 16.27 -24.84
C ARG A 119 -18.31 16.40 -23.33
N GLU A 120 -19.55 16.29 -22.86
CA GLU A 120 -19.87 16.34 -21.43
C GLU A 120 -19.23 15.18 -20.69
N MET A 121 -19.28 13.97 -21.26
CA MET A 121 -18.64 12.79 -20.69
C MET A 121 -17.11 12.97 -20.58
N VAL A 122 -16.47 13.51 -21.62
CA VAL A 122 -15.03 13.80 -21.62
C VAL A 122 -14.68 14.87 -20.59
N ASP A 123 -15.45 15.96 -20.53
CA ASP A 123 -15.25 17.03 -19.56
C ASP A 123 -15.40 16.52 -18.13
N PHE A 124 -16.37 15.65 -17.87
CA PHE A 124 -16.55 15.00 -16.56
C PHE A 124 -15.32 14.16 -16.18
N LEU A 125 -14.81 13.33 -17.09
CA LEU A 125 -13.61 12.52 -16.86
C LEU A 125 -12.37 13.38 -16.63
N HIS A 126 -12.23 14.51 -17.31
CA HIS A 126 -11.17 15.48 -17.06
C HIS A 126 -11.23 16.09 -15.65
N ILE A 127 -12.43 16.43 -15.18
CA ILE A 127 -12.63 16.96 -13.84
C ILE A 127 -12.25 15.92 -12.79
N VAL A 128 -12.69 14.66 -12.95
CA VAL A 128 -12.33 13.56 -12.08
C VAL A 128 -10.81 13.39 -12.00
N ARG A 129 -10.11 13.40 -13.14
CA ARG A 129 -8.63 13.33 -13.19
C ARG A 129 -7.97 14.54 -12.52
N LYS A 130 -8.45 15.76 -12.80
CA LYS A 130 -7.89 16.99 -12.25
C LYS A 130 -7.98 17.02 -10.72
N SER A 131 -9.13 16.67 -10.17
CA SER A 131 -9.36 16.62 -8.73
C SER A 131 -8.48 15.59 -8.00
N GLU A 132 -7.99 14.55 -8.68
CA GLU A 132 -7.02 13.60 -8.10
C GLU A 132 -5.60 14.17 -7.98
N SER A 133 -5.22 15.11 -8.85
CA SER A 133 -3.86 15.65 -8.96
C SER A 133 -3.66 16.98 -8.21
N VAL A 134 -4.73 17.69 -7.88
CA VAL A 134 -4.66 19.00 -7.18
C VAL A 134 -4.53 18.80 -5.69
N SER A 135 -3.56 19.49 -5.08
CA SER A 135 -3.41 19.50 -3.63
C SER A 135 -4.65 20.15 -2.98
N ARG A 136 -5.10 19.60 -1.86
CA ARG A 136 -6.32 19.93 -1.08
C ARG A 136 -6.59 21.43 -0.76
N LEU A 137 -5.85 22.34 -1.33
CA LEU A 137 -5.88 23.76 -1.01
C LEU A 137 -6.52 24.66 -2.09
N GLU A 138 -6.79 24.13 -3.29
CA GLU A 138 -7.21 25.02 -4.38
C GLU A 138 -8.63 24.79 -4.90
N ASP A 139 -9.11 23.56 -5.17
CA ASP A 139 -10.49 23.30 -5.57
C ASP A 139 -10.90 21.85 -5.30
N ASP A 140 -12.06 21.62 -4.66
CA ASP A 140 -12.63 20.29 -4.49
C ASP A 140 -13.41 19.84 -5.74
N LEU A 141 -13.73 18.55 -5.83
CA LEU A 141 -14.46 17.98 -6.96
C LEU A 141 -15.82 18.65 -7.18
N VAL A 142 -16.51 19.02 -6.09
CA VAL A 142 -17.83 19.64 -6.14
C VAL A 142 -17.75 21.00 -6.82
N THR A 143 -16.77 21.83 -6.44
CA THR A 143 -16.53 23.14 -7.06
C THR A 143 -16.24 23.02 -8.55
N LEU A 144 -15.37 22.07 -8.94
CA LEU A 144 -15.04 21.85 -10.36
C LEU A 144 -16.25 21.37 -11.17
N LEU A 145 -17.12 20.55 -10.59
CA LEU A 145 -18.35 20.09 -11.25
C LEU A 145 -19.37 21.23 -11.39
N TRP A 146 -19.48 22.11 -10.40
CA TRP A 146 -20.38 23.28 -10.46
C TRP A 146 -19.96 24.30 -11.52
N GLU A 147 -18.66 24.52 -11.67
CA GLU A 147 -18.15 25.44 -12.71
C GLU A 147 -18.51 25.02 -14.13
N LYS A 148 -18.70 23.72 -14.38
CA LYS A 148 -18.95 23.19 -15.73
C LYS A 148 -20.41 23.27 -16.18
N ASP A 149 -21.37 23.33 -15.26
CA ASP A 149 -22.82 23.42 -15.56
C ASP A 149 -23.29 22.41 -16.63
N PHE A 150 -23.18 21.11 -16.29
CA PHE A 150 -23.53 20.02 -17.18
C PHE A 150 -25.06 19.95 -17.45
N SER A 151 -25.46 19.74 -18.70
CA SER A 151 -26.88 19.59 -19.06
C SER A 151 -27.43 18.19 -18.76
N HIS A 152 -26.56 17.15 -18.85
CA HIS A 152 -26.99 15.76 -18.73
C HIS A 152 -26.27 15.00 -17.60
N ILE A 153 -25.53 15.69 -16.74
CA ILE A 153 -24.92 15.13 -15.53
C ILE A 153 -25.35 15.98 -14.34
N THR A 154 -26.04 15.37 -13.40
CA THR A 154 -26.42 16.02 -12.14
C THR A 154 -25.78 15.30 -10.97
N PHE A 155 -25.52 15.99 -9.89
CA PHE A 155 -24.94 15.43 -8.68
C PHE A 155 -25.58 16.06 -7.45
N GLY A 156 -25.70 15.27 -6.37
CA GLY A 156 -26.21 15.72 -5.08
C GLY A 156 -25.10 15.71 -4.04
N THR A 157 -25.00 16.78 -3.27
CA THR A 157 -24.02 16.96 -2.20
C THR A 157 -24.64 16.81 -0.82
N VAL A 158 -23.81 16.65 0.22
CA VAL A 158 -24.27 16.56 1.61
C VAL A 158 -25.12 17.78 2.01
N ASP A 159 -24.74 18.98 1.57
CA ASP A 159 -25.43 20.22 1.95
C ASP A 159 -26.83 20.30 1.35
N GLU A 160 -27.05 19.86 0.13
CA GLU A 160 -28.38 19.77 -0.49
C GLU A 160 -29.29 18.76 0.21
N PHE A 161 -28.72 17.68 0.75
CA PHE A 161 -29.47 16.71 1.57
C PHE A 161 -29.90 17.32 2.92
N LEU A 162 -29.14 18.25 3.47
CA LEU A 162 -29.48 18.96 4.71
C LEU A 162 -30.56 20.03 4.49
N GLU A 163 -30.49 20.79 3.38
CA GLU A 163 -31.44 21.84 3.06
C GLU A 163 -32.84 21.30 2.67
N SER A 164 -32.93 20.10 2.11
CA SER A 164 -34.21 19.48 1.74
C SER A 164 -35.08 19.03 2.93
N GLY A 165 -34.78 19.48 4.15
CA GLY A 165 -35.61 19.29 5.36
C GLY A 165 -35.60 17.87 5.94
N SER A 166 -34.74 17.02 5.47
CA SER A 166 -34.49 15.71 6.07
C SER A 166 -33.38 15.83 7.12
N HIS A 167 -33.77 15.96 8.39
CA HIS A 167 -32.87 16.09 9.55
C HIS A 167 -31.94 14.88 9.81
N PHE A 168 -31.71 14.03 8.82
CA PHE A 168 -30.92 12.82 8.99
C PHE A 168 -29.85 12.74 7.91
N VAL A 169 -28.59 12.95 8.31
CA VAL A 169 -27.43 12.53 7.51
C VAL A 169 -27.16 11.10 7.92
N PRO A 170 -27.24 10.10 7.02
CA PRO A 170 -26.92 8.73 7.38
C PRO A 170 -25.50 8.67 7.93
N ALA A 171 -25.35 8.25 9.18
CA ALA A 171 -24.05 8.11 9.82
C ALA A 171 -23.32 6.83 9.36
N THR A 172 -24.10 5.88 8.81
CA THR A 172 -23.62 4.57 8.33
C THR A 172 -24.23 4.23 6.97
N GLU A 173 -23.61 3.29 6.24
CA GLU A 173 -24.13 2.76 4.99
C GLU A 173 -25.51 2.08 5.18
N GLU A 174 -25.73 1.45 6.33
CA GLU A 174 -27.01 0.77 6.66
C GLU A 174 -28.15 1.77 6.78
N ASP A 175 -27.94 2.90 7.44
CA ASP A 175 -28.93 3.99 7.55
C ASP A 175 -29.28 4.57 6.17
N PHE A 176 -28.32 4.57 5.25
CA PHE A 176 -28.49 5.07 3.89
C PHE A 176 -29.31 4.12 3.03
N ILE A 177 -29.08 2.81 3.17
CA ILE A 177 -29.82 1.76 2.45
C ILE A 177 -31.28 1.69 2.94
N GLU A 178 -31.53 1.75 4.25
CA GLU A 178 -32.88 1.71 4.84
C GLU A 178 -33.74 2.86 4.30
N ARG A 179 -33.14 4.01 4.03
CA ARG A 179 -33.83 5.16 3.47
C ARG A 179 -34.16 5.03 1.98
N LEU A 180 -33.37 4.25 1.24
CA LEU A 180 -33.64 3.93 -0.16
C LEU A 180 -34.86 3.01 -0.31
N GLU A 181 -35.02 2.06 0.61
CA GLU A 181 -36.17 1.16 0.63
C GLU A 181 -37.47 1.91 1.00
N PHE A 182 -37.37 2.97 1.83
CA PHE A 182 -38.53 3.77 2.27
C PHE A 182 -39.00 4.82 1.25
N LYS A 183 -38.12 5.34 0.41
CA LYS A 183 -38.45 6.17 -0.75
C LYS A 183 -38.64 5.28 -1.98
N GLY A 184 -39.68 4.47 -1.97
CA GLY A 184 -40.06 3.68 -3.15
C GLY A 184 -40.02 4.55 -4.38
N PHE A 185 -39.21 4.16 -5.34
CA PHE A 185 -39.15 4.75 -6.68
C PHE A 185 -40.47 4.48 -7.42
N GLY A 186 -41.53 5.15 -7.00
CA GLY A 186 -42.84 5.09 -7.56
C GLY A 186 -43.17 6.41 -8.25
N LYS A 187 -43.29 6.34 -9.58
CA LYS A 187 -44.06 7.27 -10.42
C LYS A 187 -44.29 8.66 -9.80
N GLY A 188 -43.41 9.59 -10.09
CA GLY A 188 -43.65 10.98 -9.81
C GLY A 188 -43.70 11.74 -11.11
N GLY A 189 -44.82 12.31 -11.41
CA GLY A 189 -45.01 13.21 -12.52
C GLY A 189 -44.11 14.42 -12.43
N ALA A 190 -43.71 14.89 -13.56
CA ALA A 190 -43.21 16.21 -13.76
C ALA A 190 -44.24 17.22 -13.25
N ASP A 191 -43.87 17.97 -12.23
CA ASP A 191 -44.44 19.28 -11.98
C ASP A 191 -43.38 20.14 -11.29
N GLU A 192 -42.88 21.03 -12.10
CA GLU A 192 -42.50 22.42 -11.87
C GLU A 192 -42.38 22.89 -10.41
N ILE A 193 -41.17 23.30 -10.04
CA ILE A 193 -40.94 24.66 -9.53
C ILE A 193 -39.44 24.94 -9.75
N ALA A 194 -39.11 25.71 -10.75
CA ALA A 194 -37.85 26.38 -10.85
C ALA A 194 -37.83 27.57 -9.89
N PRO A 195 -36.88 27.68 -8.96
CA PRO A 195 -36.67 28.93 -8.26
C PRO A 195 -36.06 29.94 -9.21
N GLU A 196 -36.75 31.08 -9.32
CA GLU A 196 -36.20 32.28 -9.97
C GLU A 196 -34.87 32.63 -9.34
N ARG A 197 -33.80 32.46 -10.11
CA ARG A 197 -32.46 32.96 -9.74
C ARG A 197 -32.44 34.46 -9.97
N GLU A 198 -32.34 35.24 -8.93
CA GLU A 198 -31.89 36.63 -9.01
C GLU A 198 -30.50 36.65 -9.66
N LYS A 199 -30.42 37.31 -10.80
CA LYS A 199 -29.17 37.54 -11.50
C LYS A 199 -28.39 38.62 -10.76
N GLU A 200 -27.46 38.24 -9.94
CA GLU A 200 -26.36 39.14 -9.58
C GLU A 200 -25.25 39.01 -10.59
N GLU A 201 -24.91 40.14 -11.19
CA GLU A 201 -23.92 40.26 -12.27
C GLU A 201 -22.48 40.40 -11.73
N PRO A 202 -21.65 39.35 -11.74
CA PRO A 202 -20.21 39.55 -11.74
C PRO A 202 -19.57 39.54 -13.15
N ARG A 203 -20.35 39.28 -14.19
CA ARG A 203 -19.81 39.18 -15.57
C ARG A 203 -19.42 40.53 -16.23
N ALA A 204 -19.95 41.65 -15.75
CA ALA A 204 -19.67 42.96 -16.36
C ALA A 204 -18.23 43.43 -16.14
N LEU A 205 -17.65 43.17 -14.98
CA LEU A 205 -16.29 43.62 -14.64
C LEU A 205 -15.18 42.84 -15.35
N ILE A 206 -15.36 41.52 -15.55
CA ILE A 206 -14.39 40.69 -16.28
C ILE A 206 -14.42 40.99 -17.77
N VAL A 207 -15.62 41.20 -18.36
CA VAL A 207 -15.78 41.55 -19.77
C VAL A 207 -15.25 42.96 -20.05
N GLU A 208 -15.37 43.91 -19.11
CA GLU A 208 -14.81 45.25 -19.25
C GLU A 208 -13.27 45.24 -19.17
N GLY A 209 -12.69 44.45 -18.30
CA GLY A 209 -11.23 44.23 -18.20
C GLY A 209 -10.66 43.58 -19.46
N LEU A 210 -11.32 42.56 -20.00
CA LEU A 210 -10.94 41.91 -21.26
C LEU A 210 -11.11 42.83 -22.47
N LYS A 211 -12.14 43.71 -22.52
CA LYS A 211 -12.31 44.71 -23.58
C LYS A 211 -11.21 45.77 -23.54
N GLN A 212 -10.68 46.15 -22.38
CA GLN A 212 -9.53 47.06 -22.29
C GLN A 212 -8.22 46.42 -22.75
N VAL A 213 -8.06 45.11 -22.56
CA VAL A 213 -6.90 44.36 -23.06
C VAL A 213 -6.98 44.10 -24.58
N LEU A 214 -8.20 43.90 -25.11
CA LEU A 214 -8.42 43.61 -26.51
C LEU A 214 -8.56 44.86 -27.43
N ASN A 215 -8.76 46.07 -26.85
CA ASN A 215 -8.78 47.35 -27.53
C ASN A 215 -7.80 48.32 -26.92
N PRO A 216 -6.50 48.22 -27.22
CA PRO A 216 -5.51 49.16 -26.73
C PRO A 216 -5.76 50.56 -27.31
N SER A 217 -5.60 51.59 -26.52
CA SER A 217 -5.69 52.98 -26.94
C SER A 217 -4.78 53.25 -28.13
N PRO A 218 -5.17 54.14 -29.05
CA PRO A 218 -4.38 54.41 -30.28
C PRO A 218 -2.99 54.93 -29.88
N GLY A 219 -1.97 54.10 -30.07
CA GLY A 219 -0.56 54.43 -29.77
C GLY A 219 0.23 53.39 -28.98
N GLN A 220 -0.43 52.38 -28.39
CA GLN A 220 0.26 51.25 -27.76
C GLN A 220 -0.10 49.95 -28.48
N SER A 221 0.83 49.42 -29.26
CA SER A 221 0.70 48.10 -29.85
C SER A 221 0.85 47.04 -28.77
N LEU A 222 -0.08 46.09 -28.71
CA LEU A 222 0.05 44.86 -27.87
C LEU A 222 1.37 44.12 -28.10
N VAL A 223 1.96 44.30 -29.29
CA VAL A 223 3.28 43.80 -29.68
C VAL A 223 4.42 44.43 -28.86
N GLN A 224 4.25 45.62 -28.28
CA GLN A 224 5.28 46.26 -27.44
C GLN A 224 5.23 45.82 -25.95
N ALA A 225 4.10 45.30 -25.50
CA ALA A 225 3.96 44.82 -24.11
C ALA A 225 4.44 43.35 -23.93
N CYS A 226 4.60 42.62 -25.03
CA CYS A 226 5.05 41.23 -25.07
C CYS A 226 6.25 41.05 -26.00
N GLN A 227 7.21 41.98 -26.00
CA GLN A 227 8.48 41.78 -26.72
C GLN A 227 9.36 40.86 -25.87
N LEU A 228 9.29 39.56 -26.18
CA LEU A 228 10.31 38.61 -25.77
C LEU A 228 11.64 38.98 -26.44
N THR A 229 12.70 38.96 -25.72
CA THR A 229 14.04 39.11 -26.28
C THR A 229 14.37 37.95 -27.21
N PRO A 230 15.27 38.11 -28.19
CA PRO A 230 15.68 37.00 -29.06
C PRO A 230 16.18 35.79 -28.26
N ASP A 231 16.84 35.98 -27.12
CA ASP A 231 17.33 34.92 -26.25
C ASP A 231 16.20 34.19 -25.54
N GLU A 232 15.15 34.90 -25.07
CA GLU A 232 13.94 34.29 -24.49
C GLU A 232 13.13 33.51 -25.53
N ILE A 233 13.06 34.03 -26.80
CA ILE A 233 12.43 33.31 -27.89
C ILE A 233 13.20 32.02 -28.21
N GLU A 234 14.52 32.07 -28.20
CA GLU A 234 15.37 30.89 -28.45
C GLU A 234 15.27 29.89 -27.30
N GLU A 235 15.17 30.34 -26.04
CA GLU A 235 14.98 29.49 -24.86
C GLU A 235 13.60 28.82 -24.88
N ILE A 236 12.51 29.56 -25.12
CA ILE A 236 11.16 29.03 -25.27
C ILE A 236 11.07 28.09 -26.48
N SER A 237 11.71 28.43 -27.61
CA SER A 237 11.75 27.55 -28.77
C SER A 237 12.47 26.24 -28.50
N ARG A 238 13.56 26.29 -27.70
CA ARG A 238 14.30 25.10 -27.26
C ARG A 238 13.50 24.26 -26.28
N GLU A 239 12.76 24.90 -25.35
CA GLU A 239 11.85 24.20 -24.44
C GLU A 239 10.71 23.54 -25.23
N ILE A 240 10.08 24.25 -26.18
CA ILE A 240 9.06 23.71 -27.07
C ILE A 240 9.60 22.56 -27.93
N GLU A 241 10.82 22.67 -28.45
CA GLU A 241 11.47 21.56 -29.18
C GLU A 241 11.78 20.37 -28.27
N GLN A 242 12.15 20.58 -27.01
CA GLN A 242 12.35 19.52 -26.02
C GLN A 242 11.04 18.86 -25.61
N GLU A 243 9.95 19.63 -25.43
CA GLU A 243 8.62 19.11 -25.19
C GLU A 243 8.00 18.40 -26.41
N HIS A 244 8.33 18.85 -27.62
CA HIS A 244 7.84 18.27 -28.88
C HIS A 244 8.75 17.17 -29.43
N GLN A 245 9.92 16.89 -28.83
CA GLN A 245 10.63 15.65 -29.12
C GLN A 245 9.85 14.51 -28.45
N PRO A 246 9.02 13.77 -29.19
CA PRO A 246 8.35 12.63 -28.61
C PRO A 246 9.47 11.71 -28.12
N ASP A 247 9.45 11.37 -26.83
CA ASP A 247 10.34 10.34 -26.35
C ASP A 247 9.89 9.05 -27.04
N TYR A 248 10.54 8.70 -28.15
CA TYR A 248 10.17 7.57 -29.02
C TYR A 248 9.92 6.28 -28.26
N ILE A 249 10.50 6.16 -27.07
CA ILE A 249 10.29 5.00 -26.20
C ILE A 249 8.85 4.93 -25.68
N TYR A 250 8.25 6.05 -25.29
CA TYR A 250 6.86 6.06 -24.82
C TYR A 250 5.90 5.69 -25.93
N LEU A 251 6.07 6.33 -27.12
CA LEU A 251 5.28 6.00 -28.30
C LEU A 251 5.47 4.54 -28.73
N LEU A 252 6.70 4.04 -28.67
CA LEU A 252 7.00 2.66 -29.01
C LEU A 252 6.28 1.70 -28.05
N VAL A 253 6.37 1.94 -26.74
CA VAL A 253 5.71 1.10 -25.73
C VAL A 253 4.21 1.12 -25.89
N ASP A 254 3.61 2.29 -26.10
CA ASP A 254 2.17 2.43 -26.29
C ASP A 254 1.69 1.68 -27.55
N ASN A 255 2.43 1.81 -28.66
CA ASN A 255 2.14 1.05 -29.88
C ASN A 255 2.29 -0.45 -29.68
N LEU A 256 3.33 -0.90 -28.96
CA LEU A 256 3.54 -2.31 -28.68
C LEU A 256 2.45 -2.87 -27.75
N VAL A 257 2.00 -2.11 -26.76
CA VAL A 257 0.87 -2.49 -25.91
C VAL A 257 -0.42 -2.55 -26.74
N GLU A 258 -0.65 -1.59 -27.63
CA GLU A 258 -1.81 -1.60 -28.53
C GLU A 258 -1.80 -2.83 -29.45
N ILE A 259 -0.66 -3.15 -30.06
CA ILE A 259 -0.53 -4.35 -30.88
C ILE A 259 -0.82 -5.61 -30.04
N LEU A 260 -0.24 -5.71 -28.84
CA LEU A 260 -0.45 -6.84 -27.94
C LEU A 260 -1.93 -7.02 -27.57
N LEU A 261 -2.67 -5.93 -27.38
CA LEU A 261 -4.10 -5.95 -27.09
C LEU A 261 -4.95 -6.39 -28.28
N HIS A 262 -4.45 -6.19 -29.51
CA HIS A 262 -5.15 -6.55 -30.76
C HIS A 262 -4.70 -7.91 -31.33
N LEU A 263 -3.63 -8.53 -30.78
CA LEU A 263 -3.26 -9.88 -31.15
C LEU A 263 -4.40 -10.85 -30.81
N GLY A 264 -4.88 -11.57 -31.81
CA GLY A 264 -5.91 -12.59 -31.65
C GLY A 264 -5.38 -13.83 -30.92
N ASP A 265 -5.50 -15.01 -31.57
CA ASP A 265 -5.01 -16.27 -31.01
C ASP A 265 -3.64 -16.70 -31.56
N ASP A 266 -2.94 -15.83 -32.27
CA ASP A 266 -1.64 -16.09 -32.89
C ASP A 266 -0.52 -16.10 -31.83
N MET A 267 -0.09 -17.29 -31.42
CA MET A 267 0.97 -17.47 -30.41
C MET A 267 2.35 -17.02 -30.90
N ASP A 268 2.63 -17.16 -32.21
CA ASP A 268 3.92 -16.75 -32.78
C ASP A 268 4.06 -15.22 -32.75
N ALA A 269 2.96 -14.52 -32.97
CA ALA A 269 2.92 -13.06 -32.84
C ALA A 269 3.19 -12.60 -31.38
N TYR A 270 2.65 -13.30 -30.38
CA TYR A 270 2.96 -13.02 -28.97
C TYR A 270 4.45 -13.26 -28.65
N GLU A 271 5.03 -14.37 -29.10
CA GLU A 271 6.44 -14.67 -28.85
C GLU A 271 7.37 -13.66 -29.53
N ASN A 272 7.06 -13.23 -30.75
CA ASN A 272 7.80 -12.17 -31.44
C ASN A 272 7.72 -10.85 -30.69
N MET A 273 6.54 -10.50 -30.16
CA MET A 273 6.33 -9.29 -29.37
C MET A 273 7.14 -9.33 -28.07
N ILE A 274 7.07 -10.42 -27.32
CA ILE A 274 7.84 -10.63 -26.09
C ILE A 274 9.33 -10.45 -26.39
N SER A 275 9.85 -11.13 -27.42
CA SER A 275 11.27 -11.05 -27.81
C SER A 275 11.71 -9.62 -28.19
N TYR A 276 10.81 -8.84 -28.77
CA TYR A 276 11.06 -7.44 -29.10
C TYR A 276 11.16 -6.59 -27.83
N PHE A 277 10.23 -6.74 -26.90
CA PHE A 277 10.29 -6.07 -25.60
C PHE A 277 11.55 -6.43 -24.83
N GLU A 278 11.91 -7.72 -24.78
CA GLU A 278 13.11 -8.18 -24.09
C GLU A 278 14.39 -7.49 -24.62
N ARG A 279 14.53 -7.40 -25.93
CA ARG A 279 15.68 -6.71 -26.56
C ARG A 279 15.71 -5.21 -26.29
N THR A 280 14.56 -4.56 -26.43
CA THR A 280 14.45 -3.09 -26.21
C THR A 280 14.75 -2.74 -24.76
N THR A 281 14.23 -3.53 -23.83
CA THR A 281 14.43 -3.36 -22.38
C THR A 281 15.90 -3.51 -21.99
N GLY A 282 16.58 -4.56 -22.48
CA GLY A 282 18.00 -4.78 -22.24
C GLY A 282 18.81 -3.55 -22.65
N SER A 283 18.56 -3.03 -23.85
CA SER A 283 19.25 -1.83 -24.36
C SER A 283 19.03 -0.56 -23.49
N VAL A 284 17.83 -0.39 -22.95
CA VAL A 284 17.52 0.77 -22.07
C VAL A 284 18.30 0.70 -20.76
N LEU A 285 18.35 -0.47 -20.12
CA LEU A 285 19.08 -0.68 -18.88
C LEU A 285 20.61 -0.64 -19.07
N GLU A 286 21.14 -1.18 -20.18
CA GLU A 286 22.55 -1.08 -20.54
C GLU A 286 23.01 0.38 -20.68
N LYS A 287 22.14 1.26 -21.21
CA LYS A 287 22.37 2.69 -21.30
C LYS A 287 22.18 3.44 -19.96
N ARG A 288 21.85 2.72 -18.88
CA ARG A 288 21.53 3.27 -17.55
C ARG A 288 20.34 4.22 -17.51
N GLU A 289 19.45 4.13 -18.48
CA GLU A 289 18.23 4.93 -18.56
C GLU A 289 17.10 4.33 -17.70
N VAL A 290 17.35 4.19 -16.39
CA VAL A 290 16.42 3.50 -15.45
C VAL A 290 15.03 4.13 -15.47
N ARG A 291 14.93 5.47 -15.61
CA ARG A 291 13.63 6.17 -15.70
C ARG A 291 12.80 5.67 -16.87
N LYS A 292 13.40 5.44 -18.02
CA LYS A 292 12.70 4.89 -19.20
C LYS A 292 12.21 3.46 -18.96
N ALA A 293 13.04 2.64 -18.30
CA ALA A 293 12.63 1.29 -17.91
C ALA A 293 11.44 1.30 -16.93
N VAL A 294 11.41 2.25 -15.98
CA VAL A 294 10.29 2.43 -15.05
C VAL A 294 9.01 2.76 -15.79
N VAL A 295 9.07 3.63 -16.81
CA VAL A 295 7.88 3.98 -17.60
C VAL A 295 7.33 2.77 -18.33
N VAL A 296 8.20 1.95 -18.94
CA VAL A 296 7.79 0.70 -19.61
C VAL A 296 7.08 -0.23 -18.62
N LEU A 297 7.72 -0.49 -17.47
CA LEU A 297 7.17 -1.36 -16.43
C LEU A 297 5.85 -0.84 -15.88
N LYS A 298 5.79 0.46 -15.60
CA LYS A 298 4.57 1.09 -15.10
C LYS A 298 3.44 0.96 -16.10
N ARG A 299 3.71 1.23 -17.39
CA ARG A 299 2.71 1.10 -18.46
C ARG A 299 2.17 -0.33 -18.57
N LEU A 300 3.05 -1.34 -18.47
CA LEU A 300 2.65 -2.75 -18.49
C LEU A 300 1.82 -3.13 -17.26
N ASN A 301 2.22 -2.68 -16.08
CA ASN A 301 1.50 -2.90 -14.84
C ASN A 301 0.11 -2.24 -14.89
N ASP A 302 0.04 -0.97 -15.28
CA ASP A 302 -1.20 -0.21 -15.41
C ASP A 302 -2.14 -0.87 -16.44
N THR A 303 -1.59 -1.43 -17.53
CA THR A 303 -2.36 -2.20 -18.52
C THR A 303 -2.96 -3.46 -17.88
N MET A 304 -2.20 -4.18 -17.06
CA MET A 304 -2.71 -5.37 -16.35
C MET A 304 -3.81 -5.04 -15.34
N GLU A 305 -3.71 -3.91 -14.65
CA GLU A 305 -4.67 -3.51 -13.63
C GLU A 305 -5.93 -2.86 -14.20
N SER A 306 -5.79 -2.15 -15.33
CA SER A 306 -6.86 -1.31 -15.88
C SER A 306 -7.71 -1.98 -16.94
N MET A 307 -7.21 -3.06 -17.59
CA MET A 307 -7.85 -3.66 -18.75
C MET A 307 -8.37 -5.06 -18.46
N VAL A 308 -9.49 -5.41 -19.10
CA VAL A 308 -9.95 -6.80 -19.16
C VAL A 308 -9.12 -7.53 -20.21
N LEU A 309 -8.13 -8.26 -19.78
CA LEU A 309 -7.18 -8.96 -20.63
C LEU A 309 -7.56 -10.44 -20.76
N LYS A 310 -7.25 -11.00 -21.94
CA LYS A 310 -7.31 -12.45 -22.16
C LYS A 310 -6.10 -13.12 -21.48
N ASP A 311 -6.22 -14.40 -21.12
CA ASP A 311 -5.16 -15.18 -20.46
C ASP A 311 -3.80 -15.09 -21.21
N LYS A 312 -3.82 -15.11 -22.54
CA LYS A 312 -2.61 -14.98 -23.38
C LYS A 312 -1.95 -13.62 -23.26
N GLN A 313 -2.74 -12.57 -23.18
CA GLN A 313 -2.25 -11.19 -22.98
C GLN A 313 -1.63 -11.02 -21.60
N ILE A 314 -2.31 -11.53 -20.55
CA ILE A 314 -1.77 -11.55 -19.19
C ILE A 314 -0.45 -12.31 -19.13
N PHE A 315 -0.39 -13.47 -19.78
CA PHE A 315 0.83 -14.28 -19.84
C PHE A 315 1.98 -13.52 -20.53
N ALA A 316 1.72 -12.88 -21.66
CA ALA A 316 2.73 -12.12 -22.39
C ALA A 316 3.26 -10.93 -21.57
N ILE A 317 2.38 -10.13 -20.98
CA ILE A 317 2.78 -8.98 -20.15
C ILE A 317 3.58 -9.45 -18.94
N ARG A 318 3.12 -10.48 -18.23
CA ARG A 318 3.85 -11.05 -17.08
C ARG A 318 5.23 -11.52 -17.47
N ARG A 319 5.37 -12.19 -18.61
CA ARG A 319 6.66 -12.69 -19.10
C ARG A 319 7.62 -11.54 -19.42
N ILE A 320 7.12 -10.44 -20.01
CA ILE A 320 7.90 -9.24 -20.24
C ILE A 320 8.36 -8.65 -18.90
N MET A 321 7.45 -8.48 -17.92
CA MET A 321 7.79 -7.97 -16.59
C MET A 321 8.79 -8.88 -15.85
N ASP A 322 8.67 -10.19 -16.03
CA ASP A 322 9.61 -11.19 -15.47
C ASP A 322 11.03 -11.01 -16.04
N THR A 323 11.18 -10.58 -17.30
CA THR A 323 12.48 -10.28 -17.90
C THR A 323 13.15 -9.08 -17.22
N PHE A 324 12.40 -8.02 -16.90
CA PHE A 324 12.89 -6.90 -16.10
C PHE A 324 13.28 -7.29 -14.67
N SER A 325 12.69 -8.34 -14.15
CA SER A 325 13.00 -8.91 -12.83
C SER A 325 14.10 -9.97 -12.87
N GLY A 326 14.62 -10.29 -14.07
CA GLY A 326 15.62 -11.32 -14.29
C GLY A 326 17.03 -10.94 -13.79
N PRO A 327 17.94 -11.92 -13.71
CA PRO A 327 19.30 -11.72 -13.17
C PRO A 327 20.07 -10.61 -13.88
N HIS A 328 20.02 -10.55 -15.21
CA HIS A 328 20.74 -9.55 -16.00
C HIS A 328 20.23 -8.13 -15.71
N SER A 329 18.90 -7.92 -15.71
CA SER A 329 18.28 -6.62 -15.42
C SER A 329 18.60 -6.14 -14.00
N ILE A 330 18.57 -7.03 -13.02
CA ILE A 330 18.91 -6.72 -11.63
C ILE A 330 20.41 -6.43 -11.47
N GLU A 331 21.29 -7.08 -12.24
CA GLU A 331 22.70 -6.78 -12.25
C GLU A 331 22.97 -5.36 -12.80
N LEU A 332 22.36 -4.99 -13.93
CA LEU A 332 22.42 -3.65 -14.51
C LEU A 332 21.88 -2.58 -13.55
N LEU A 333 20.79 -2.88 -12.86
CA LEU A 333 20.25 -2.01 -11.80
C LEU A 333 21.27 -1.83 -10.66
N GLY A 334 21.96 -2.90 -10.26
CA GLY A 334 23.04 -2.87 -9.27
C GLY A 334 24.21 -1.99 -9.71
N GLU A 335 24.57 -2.01 -10.99
CA GLU A 335 25.59 -1.10 -11.53
C GLU A 335 25.13 0.37 -11.55
N ALA A 336 23.83 0.62 -11.82
CA ALA A 336 23.27 1.96 -11.72
C ALA A 336 23.29 2.48 -10.26
N MET A 337 23.12 1.62 -9.27
CA MET A 337 23.21 1.98 -7.83
C MET A 337 24.63 2.36 -7.38
N LYS A 338 25.68 1.92 -8.10
CA LYS A 338 27.10 2.21 -7.77
C LYS A 338 27.61 3.51 -8.39
N GLY A 339 26.84 4.15 -9.27
CA GLY A 339 27.28 5.35 -10.00
C GLY A 339 27.66 6.50 -9.08
N ASN A 340 28.83 7.12 -9.34
CA ASN A 340 29.31 8.33 -8.64
C ASN A 340 28.70 9.62 -9.22
N GLY A 341 27.78 9.51 -10.21
CA GLY A 341 27.05 10.63 -10.81
C GLY A 341 25.70 10.87 -10.13
N GLU A 342 24.88 11.73 -10.71
CA GLU A 342 23.48 11.90 -10.30
C GLU A 342 22.73 10.60 -10.53
N VAL A 343 22.69 9.78 -9.46
CA VAL A 343 21.91 8.54 -9.47
C VAL A 343 20.44 8.93 -9.32
N ASP A 344 19.63 8.63 -10.33
CA ASP A 344 18.18 8.80 -10.24
C ASP A 344 17.59 7.84 -9.20
N SER A 345 17.73 8.28 -7.94
CA SER A 345 17.33 7.48 -6.78
C SER A 345 15.83 7.17 -6.78
N GLU A 346 15.03 8.06 -7.33
CA GLU A 346 13.59 7.91 -7.40
C GLU A 346 13.22 6.84 -8.45
N ALA A 347 13.81 6.91 -9.62
CA ALA A 347 13.59 5.89 -10.65
C ALA A 347 14.03 4.49 -10.20
N ILE A 348 15.15 4.37 -9.49
CA ILE A 348 15.60 3.07 -8.95
C ILE A 348 14.59 2.53 -7.93
N LEU A 349 14.06 3.36 -7.03
CA LEU A 349 13.05 2.93 -6.05
C LEU A 349 11.75 2.50 -6.74
N GLN A 350 11.29 3.27 -7.72
CA GLN A 350 10.11 2.92 -8.52
C GLN A 350 10.32 1.62 -9.29
N TYR A 351 11.51 1.43 -9.88
CA TYR A 351 11.84 0.18 -10.57
C TYR A 351 11.76 -1.04 -9.64
N LEU A 352 12.34 -0.92 -8.44
CA LEU A 352 12.31 -1.98 -7.44
C LEU A 352 10.88 -2.36 -7.03
N GLN A 353 9.97 -1.39 -6.92
CA GLN A 353 8.56 -1.61 -6.56
C GLN A 353 7.74 -2.32 -7.65
N LEU A 354 8.19 -2.24 -8.91
CA LEU A 354 7.52 -2.84 -10.07
C LEU A 354 8.01 -4.26 -10.38
N LEU A 355 8.95 -4.79 -9.60
CA LEU A 355 9.51 -6.13 -9.81
C LEU A 355 8.49 -7.23 -9.49
N THR A 356 8.60 -8.32 -10.24
CA THR A 356 7.82 -9.54 -10.00
C THR A 356 8.51 -10.49 -9.01
N LYS A 357 7.81 -11.54 -8.58
CA LYS A 357 8.37 -12.59 -7.71
C LYS A 357 9.62 -13.26 -8.31
N LYS A 358 9.86 -13.16 -9.63
CA LYS A 358 11.08 -13.63 -10.29
C LYS A 358 12.33 -12.88 -9.85
N GLY A 359 12.19 -11.65 -9.39
CA GLY A 359 13.28 -10.82 -8.89
C GLY A 359 13.84 -11.26 -7.53
N VAL A 360 13.17 -12.14 -6.78
CA VAL A 360 13.57 -12.49 -5.41
C VAL A 360 14.99 -13.07 -5.35
N GLU A 361 15.31 -14.10 -6.13
CA GLU A 361 16.65 -14.70 -6.14
C GLU A 361 17.72 -13.72 -6.65
N PRO A 362 17.53 -13.02 -7.79
CA PRO A 362 18.47 -11.99 -8.23
C PRO A 362 18.71 -10.85 -7.21
N LEU A 363 17.66 -10.39 -6.54
CA LEU A 363 17.79 -9.35 -5.51
C LEU A 363 18.56 -9.84 -4.28
N CYS A 364 18.42 -11.11 -3.89
CA CYS A 364 19.25 -11.69 -2.83
C CYS A 364 20.73 -11.69 -3.21
N LEU A 365 21.07 -12.05 -4.47
CA LEU A 365 22.44 -11.98 -4.96
C LEU A 365 22.98 -10.55 -5.02
N LEU A 366 22.14 -9.60 -5.45
CA LEU A 366 22.46 -8.18 -5.45
C LEU A 366 22.71 -7.67 -4.02
N LEU A 367 21.87 -8.06 -3.06
CA LEU A 367 21.97 -7.65 -1.66
C LEU A 367 23.33 -8.00 -1.05
N GLY A 368 23.94 -9.12 -1.45
CA GLY A 368 25.29 -9.51 -1.05
C GLY A 368 26.42 -8.61 -1.60
N LYS A 369 26.14 -7.80 -2.64
CA LYS A 369 27.10 -6.94 -3.34
C LYS A 369 26.89 -5.45 -3.08
N VAL A 370 25.72 -5.04 -2.57
CA VAL A 370 25.35 -3.63 -2.35
C VAL A 370 26.07 -3.05 -1.13
N GLU A 371 26.84 -1.98 -1.31
CA GLU A 371 27.60 -1.31 -0.23
C GLU A 371 26.78 -0.22 0.47
N SER A 372 25.89 0.47 -0.25
CA SER A 372 25.07 1.56 0.29
C SER A 372 23.98 1.07 1.23
N GLY A 373 23.95 1.61 2.46
CA GLY A 373 22.91 1.29 3.45
C GLY A 373 21.49 1.64 2.98
N LYS A 374 21.34 2.74 2.21
CA LYS A 374 20.06 3.15 1.60
C LYS A 374 19.54 2.08 0.65
N TRP A 375 20.38 1.61 -0.26
CA TRP A 375 19.98 0.60 -1.24
C TRP A 375 19.74 -0.78 -0.62
N ARG A 376 20.56 -1.17 0.36
CA ARG A 376 20.32 -2.41 1.12
C ARG A 376 18.95 -2.41 1.76
N LYS A 377 18.58 -1.30 2.42
CA LYS A 377 17.25 -1.17 3.04
C LYS A 377 16.14 -1.30 1.99
N ALA A 378 16.25 -0.57 0.88
CA ALA A 378 15.25 -0.63 -0.20
C ALA A 378 15.09 -2.05 -0.77
N VAL A 379 16.20 -2.74 -1.04
CA VAL A 379 16.17 -4.13 -1.52
C VAL A 379 15.54 -5.07 -0.48
N CYS A 380 15.87 -4.91 0.81
CA CYS A 380 15.24 -5.71 1.87
C CYS A 380 13.73 -5.45 1.98
N ASP A 381 13.30 -4.21 1.79
CA ASP A 381 11.89 -3.84 1.87
C ASP A 381 11.10 -4.49 0.72
N VAL A 382 11.62 -4.42 -0.50
CA VAL A 382 11.03 -5.07 -1.68
C VAL A 382 11.05 -6.60 -1.58
N LEU A 383 12.15 -7.20 -1.11
CA LEU A 383 12.22 -8.64 -0.86
C LEU A 383 11.15 -9.10 0.14
N ALA A 384 10.87 -8.29 1.17
CA ALA A 384 9.84 -8.60 2.14
C ALA A 384 8.44 -8.57 1.49
N GLU A 385 8.16 -7.61 0.62
CA GLU A 385 6.88 -7.51 -0.11
C GLU A 385 6.69 -8.67 -1.08
N LEU A 386 7.68 -8.93 -1.94
CA LEU A 386 7.62 -9.98 -2.95
C LEU A 386 7.51 -11.40 -2.37
N SER A 387 7.98 -11.58 -1.12
CA SER A 387 8.06 -12.90 -0.48
C SER A 387 7.03 -13.11 0.64
N GLN A 388 6.04 -12.24 0.81
CA GLN A 388 5.03 -12.37 1.87
C GLN A 388 4.29 -13.71 1.83
N GLU A 389 3.92 -14.17 0.63
CA GLU A 389 3.18 -15.42 0.44
C GLU A 389 4.10 -16.66 0.38
N GLU A 390 5.33 -16.49 -0.11
CA GLU A 390 6.26 -17.58 -0.38
C GLU A 390 7.69 -17.23 0.05
N ILE A 391 8.12 -17.75 1.20
CA ILE A 391 9.46 -17.49 1.74
C ILE A 391 10.56 -18.46 1.24
N ARG A 392 10.22 -19.54 0.53
CA ARG A 392 11.19 -20.58 0.11
C ARG A 392 12.36 -20.04 -0.71
N PRO A 393 12.17 -19.10 -1.65
CA PRO A 393 13.29 -18.51 -2.37
C PRO A 393 14.32 -17.84 -1.47
N LEU A 394 13.86 -17.13 -0.40
CA LEU A 394 14.74 -16.49 0.58
C LEU A 394 15.51 -17.51 1.45
N VAL A 395 14.82 -18.57 1.85
CA VAL A 395 15.39 -19.59 2.74
C VAL A 395 16.63 -20.27 2.17
N LYS A 396 16.75 -20.40 0.85
CA LYS A 396 17.94 -20.96 0.17
C LYS A 396 19.22 -20.22 0.57
N PHE A 397 19.13 -18.90 0.81
CA PHE A 397 20.28 -18.05 1.15
C PHE A 397 20.65 -18.06 2.63
N LEU A 398 19.91 -18.75 3.49
CA LEU A 398 20.28 -18.93 4.90
C LEU A 398 21.52 -19.82 5.09
N SER A 399 21.90 -20.57 4.06
CA SER A 399 23.11 -21.41 4.04
C SER A 399 24.25 -20.78 3.22
N ASP A 400 24.12 -19.51 2.84
CA ASP A 400 25.17 -18.81 2.10
C ASP A 400 26.43 -18.64 2.96
N PRO A 401 27.64 -18.82 2.38
CA PRO A 401 28.89 -18.65 3.12
C PRO A 401 29.14 -17.20 3.57
N ASN A 402 28.45 -16.23 3.01
CA ASN A 402 28.57 -14.82 3.38
C ASN A 402 27.66 -14.48 4.57
N PRO A 403 28.18 -14.34 5.82
CA PRO A 403 27.36 -14.04 7.00
C PRO A 403 26.59 -12.72 6.88
N PHE A 404 27.12 -11.76 6.11
CA PHE A 404 26.47 -10.49 5.87
C PHE A 404 25.16 -10.66 5.09
N LEU A 405 25.17 -11.48 4.04
CA LEU A 405 23.96 -11.81 3.31
C LEU A 405 22.95 -12.55 4.20
N VAL A 406 23.42 -13.55 4.95
CA VAL A 406 22.54 -14.31 5.87
C VAL A 406 21.84 -13.39 6.87
N CYS A 407 22.55 -12.41 7.46
CA CYS A 407 21.95 -11.43 8.37
C CYS A 407 20.84 -10.62 7.69
N HIS A 408 21.04 -10.18 6.44
CA HIS A 408 20.02 -9.42 5.72
C HIS A 408 18.80 -10.27 5.35
N ILE A 409 19.02 -11.53 4.95
CA ILE A 409 17.92 -12.47 4.70
C ILE A 409 17.13 -12.74 5.99
N LEU A 410 17.81 -12.89 7.13
CA LEU A 410 17.17 -13.00 8.45
C LEU A 410 16.35 -11.76 8.76
N TYR A 411 16.89 -10.57 8.52
CA TYR A 411 16.16 -9.31 8.69
C TYR A 411 14.86 -9.28 7.86
N VAL A 412 14.93 -9.68 6.58
CA VAL A 412 13.77 -9.77 5.67
C VAL A 412 12.74 -10.78 6.21
N LEU A 413 13.17 -11.99 6.59
CA LEU A 413 12.30 -13.01 7.16
C LEU A 413 11.64 -12.55 8.47
N GLY A 414 12.40 -11.80 9.30
CA GLY A 414 11.88 -11.19 10.51
C GLY A 414 10.90 -10.03 10.24
N LYS A 415 10.98 -9.36 9.09
CA LYS A 415 10.03 -8.36 8.65
C LYS A 415 8.74 -8.99 8.15
N ILE A 416 8.83 -10.07 7.37
CA ILE A 416 7.69 -10.86 6.90
C ILE A 416 6.94 -11.49 8.08
N GLY A 417 7.65 -12.03 9.08
CA GLY A 417 7.04 -12.64 10.26
C GLY A 417 6.29 -13.93 9.98
N HIS A 418 6.56 -14.60 8.85
CA HIS A 418 5.82 -15.81 8.48
C HIS A 418 6.13 -16.98 9.46
N PRO A 419 5.11 -17.64 10.03
CA PRO A 419 5.28 -18.67 11.06
C PRO A 419 6.21 -19.82 10.67
N SER A 420 6.19 -20.25 9.42
CA SER A 420 7.02 -21.35 8.92
C SER A 420 8.52 -21.04 8.95
N THR A 421 8.91 -19.77 9.12
CA THR A 421 10.32 -19.35 9.23
C THR A 421 11.07 -20.10 10.33
N VAL A 422 10.41 -20.40 11.45
CA VAL A 422 11.01 -21.13 12.60
C VAL A 422 11.68 -22.44 12.16
N LYS A 423 11.09 -23.15 11.21
CA LYS A 423 11.60 -24.46 10.72
C LYS A 423 13.02 -24.37 10.16
N TYR A 424 13.40 -23.20 9.65
CA TYR A 424 14.67 -22.98 8.94
C TYR A 424 15.74 -22.33 9.81
N LEU A 425 15.39 -21.89 11.02
CA LEU A 425 16.33 -21.19 11.91
C LEU A 425 17.16 -22.12 12.81
N GLY A 426 16.86 -23.42 12.82
CA GLY A 426 17.45 -24.36 13.75
C GLY A 426 18.98 -24.47 13.68
N SER A 427 19.55 -24.47 12.48
CA SER A 427 21.01 -24.50 12.24
C SER A 427 21.70 -23.17 12.56
N LEU A 428 20.98 -22.06 12.43
CA LEU A 428 21.51 -20.72 12.62
C LEU A 428 21.69 -20.36 14.12
N VAL A 429 21.01 -21.06 15.01
CA VAL A 429 21.20 -20.91 16.47
C VAL A 429 22.63 -21.23 16.90
N VAL A 430 23.32 -22.11 16.18
CA VAL A 430 24.72 -22.52 16.46
C VAL A 430 25.68 -22.05 15.36
N HIS A 431 25.29 -21.06 14.58
CA HIS A 431 26.13 -20.52 13.51
C HIS A 431 27.46 -19.97 14.05
N GLY A 432 28.56 -20.14 13.30
CA GLY A 432 29.89 -19.69 13.71
C GLY A 432 29.97 -18.18 13.95
N ASP A 433 29.33 -17.39 13.10
CA ASP A 433 29.33 -15.92 13.23
C ASP A 433 28.32 -15.44 14.30
N PRO A 434 28.78 -14.64 15.29
CA PRO A 434 27.90 -14.15 16.36
C PRO A 434 26.79 -13.21 15.86
N LYS A 435 27.01 -12.44 14.78
CA LYS A 435 26.00 -11.54 14.22
C LYS A 435 24.83 -12.31 13.63
N VAL A 436 25.11 -13.42 12.94
CA VAL A 436 24.06 -14.32 12.42
C VAL A 436 23.24 -14.89 13.57
N ARG A 437 23.88 -15.32 14.67
CA ARG A 437 23.16 -15.81 15.84
C ARG A 437 22.31 -14.70 16.49
N GLU A 438 22.84 -13.48 16.57
CA GLU A 438 22.10 -12.32 17.10
C GLU A 438 20.86 -12.00 16.27
N GLU A 439 21.00 -11.90 14.94
CA GLU A 439 19.86 -11.66 14.05
C GLU A 439 18.85 -12.81 14.12
N THR A 440 19.31 -14.07 14.22
CA THR A 440 18.43 -15.22 14.42
C THR A 440 17.61 -15.05 15.70
N LEU A 441 18.22 -14.62 16.79
CA LEU A 441 17.52 -14.37 18.05
C LEU A 441 16.50 -13.23 17.94
N GLN A 442 16.80 -12.16 17.17
CA GLN A 442 15.85 -11.08 16.91
C GLN A 442 14.64 -11.55 16.08
N VAL A 443 14.87 -12.39 15.09
CA VAL A 443 13.78 -12.99 14.30
C VAL A 443 12.90 -13.87 15.20
N LEU A 444 13.50 -14.73 16.01
CA LEU A 444 12.78 -15.58 16.96
C LEU A 444 11.96 -14.77 17.97
N LYS A 445 12.49 -13.63 18.43
CA LYS A 445 11.76 -12.67 19.28
C LYS A 445 10.49 -12.17 18.60
N LYS A 446 10.55 -11.81 17.31
CA LYS A 446 9.41 -11.34 16.53
C LYS A 446 8.37 -12.44 16.29
N LEU A 447 8.82 -13.69 16.09
CA LEU A 447 7.96 -14.86 15.89
C LEU A 447 7.30 -15.33 17.20
N GLY A 448 7.74 -14.81 18.36
CA GLY A 448 7.11 -15.04 19.64
C GLY A 448 7.10 -16.51 20.07
N GLY A 449 5.97 -16.98 20.59
CA GLY A 449 5.83 -18.32 21.17
C GLY A 449 6.21 -19.48 20.26
N GLN A 450 6.17 -19.30 18.95
CA GLN A 450 6.57 -20.33 17.99
C GLN A 450 8.08 -20.59 17.98
N GLY A 451 8.89 -19.58 18.34
CA GLY A 451 10.34 -19.68 18.40
C GLY A 451 10.89 -20.10 19.76
N LYS A 452 10.06 -20.33 20.79
CA LYS A 452 10.46 -20.52 22.18
C LYS A 452 11.54 -21.60 22.39
N ASP A 453 11.40 -22.75 21.74
CA ASP A 453 12.33 -23.87 21.87
C ASP A 453 13.74 -23.53 21.31
N LEU A 454 13.78 -22.74 20.25
CA LEU A 454 15.04 -22.26 19.67
C LEU A 454 15.64 -21.14 20.54
N ILE A 455 14.83 -20.24 21.08
CA ILE A 455 15.29 -19.19 22.03
C ILE A 455 15.92 -19.84 23.27
N GLN A 456 15.33 -20.92 23.78
CA GLN A 456 15.88 -21.66 24.93
C GLN A 456 17.30 -22.18 24.68
N LYS A 457 17.63 -22.58 23.44
CA LYS A 457 18.99 -23.05 23.09
C LYS A 457 20.03 -21.94 23.25
N PHE A 458 19.66 -20.66 23.00
CA PHE A 458 20.55 -19.51 23.19
C PHE A 458 20.95 -19.27 24.66
N LEU A 459 20.26 -19.84 25.63
CA LEU A 459 20.69 -19.80 27.02
C LEU A 459 22.04 -20.49 27.26
N LYS A 460 22.52 -21.29 26.29
CA LYS A 460 23.81 -21.98 26.26
C LYS A 460 24.77 -21.40 25.19
N ASP A 461 24.49 -20.22 24.63
CA ASP A 461 25.38 -19.59 23.66
C ASP A 461 26.79 -19.38 24.23
N PRO A 462 27.85 -19.50 23.41
CA PRO A 462 29.21 -19.21 23.87
C PRO A 462 29.39 -17.81 24.47
N LEU A 463 28.68 -16.81 23.93
CA LEU A 463 28.81 -15.40 24.35
C LEU A 463 27.90 -15.07 25.53
N PRO A 464 28.42 -14.48 26.61
CA PRO A 464 27.65 -14.07 27.79
C PRO A 464 26.52 -13.10 27.43
N GLU A 465 26.80 -12.11 26.55
CA GLU A 465 25.83 -11.12 26.11
C GLU A 465 24.66 -11.75 25.36
N MET A 466 24.93 -12.76 24.55
CA MET A 466 23.87 -13.47 23.83
C MET A 466 22.98 -14.27 24.80
N ARG A 467 23.56 -14.96 25.78
CA ARG A 467 22.80 -15.67 26.82
C ARG A 467 21.94 -14.72 27.63
N ALA A 468 22.50 -13.53 27.99
CA ALA A 468 21.76 -12.50 28.73
C ALA A 468 20.58 -11.95 27.89
N LYS A 469 20.79 -11.60 26.63
CA LYS A 469 19.70 -11.17 25.71
C LYS A 469 18.64 -12.26 25.56
N ALA A 470 19.06 -13.51 25.36
CA ALA A 470 18.16 -14.63 25.18
C ALA A 470 17.31 -14.89 26.43
N SER A 471 17.85 -14.76 27.64
CA SER A 471 17.11 -14.95 28.89
C SER A 471 15.94 -13.98 29.01
N LEU A 472 16.16 -12.70 28.71
CA LEU A 472 15.13 -11.64 28.72
C LEU A 472 14.05 -11.87 27.66
N ILE A 473 14.47 -12.25 26.44
CA ILE A 473 13.53 -12.56 25.35
C ILE A 473 12.70 -13.79 25.70
N PHE A 474 13.33 -14.84 26.23
CA PHE A 474 12.67 -16.08 26.60
C PHE A 474 11.62 -15.88 27.70
N ALA A 475 11.93 -15.06 28.72
CA ALA A 475 10.99 -14.70 29.75
C ALA A 475 9.70 -14.05 29.21
N LYS A 476 9.83 -13.13 28.24
CA LYS A 476 8.69 -12.45 27.62
C LYS A 476 7.85 -13.38 26.74
N VAL A 477 8.51 -14.31 26.04
CA VAL A 477 7.88 -15.18 25.05
C VAL A 477 7.24 -16.41 25.67
N ALA A 478 7.89 -17.05 26.67
CA ALA A 478 7.50 -18.36 27.18
C ALA A 478 7.03 -18.35 28.67
N LYS A 479 7.05 -17.19 29.33
CA LYS A 479 6.53 -16.95 30.69
C LYS A 479 6.81 -18.11 31.68
N GLU A 480 5.81 -18.93 32.02
CA GLU A 480 5.94 -20.02 33.01
C GLU A 480 6.98 -21.08 32.60
N GLU A 481 7.04 -21.42 31.31
CA GLU A 481 8.03 -22.39 30.81
C GLU A 481 9.45 -21.81 30.90
N ALA A 482 9.58 -20.50 30.65
CA ALA A 482 10.85 -19.80 30.85
C ALA A 482 11.26 -19.79 32.31
N ALA A 483 10.33 -19.64 33.27
CA ALA A 483 10.63 -19.65 34.69
C ALA A 483 11.29 -20.97 35.13
N LYS A 484 10.78 -22.12 34.69
CA LYS A 484 11.36 -23.44 34.96
C LYS A 484 12.77 -23.56 34.39
N SER A 485 12.95 -23.22 33.14
CA SER A 485 14.23 -23.33 32.44
C SER A 485 15.29 -22.38 33.02
N LEU A 486 14.92 -21.12 33.28
CA LEU A 486 15.81 -20.12 33.88
C LEU A 486 16.22 -20.51 35.30
N THR A 487 15.27 -21.03 36.09
CA THR A 487 15.56 -21.55 37.45
C THR A 487 16.56 -22.68 37.38
N GLY A 488 16.41 -23.63 36.43
CA GLY A 488 17.37 -24.71 36.24
C GLY A 488 18.78 -24.20 35.90
N VAL A 489 18.90 -23.18 35.08
CA VAL A 489 20.20 -22.57 34.74
C VAL A 489 20.78 -21.84 35.95
N ILE A 490 19.99 -21.02 36.67
CA ILE A 490 20.45 -20.25 37.85
C ILE A 490 20.98 -21.16 38.97
N LEU A 491 20.42 -22.35 39.11
CA LEU A 491 20.86 -23.33 40.13
C LEU A 491 22.11 -24.12 39.73
N SER A 492 22.57 -24.01 38.47
CA SER A 492 23.76 -24.75 38.02
C SER A 492 25.07 -24.20 38.60
N GLU A 493 26.07 -25.07 38.78
CA GLU A 493 27.40 -24.64 39.26
C GLU A 493 28.13 -23.73 38.26
N GLU A 494 27.88 -23.92 36.95
CA GLU A 494 28.44 -23.09 35.89
C GLU A 494 27.93 -21.66 35.97
N PHE A 495 26.65 -21.48 36.27
CA PHE A 495 26.04 -20.16 36.40
C PHE A 495 26.64 -19.33 37.52
N PHE A 496 26.98 -19.98 38.63
CA PHE A 496 27.61 -19.31 39.74
C PHE A 496 28.96 -18.65 39.39
N LYS A 497 29.67 -19.18 38.39
CA LYS A 497 30.96 -18.67 37.91
C LYS A 497 30.84 -17.50 36.95
N ARG A 498 29.65 -17.26 36.40
CA ARG A 498 29.37 -16.21 35.41
C ARG A 498 29.54 -14.81 35.98
N ASP A 499 29.65 -13.82 35.10
CA ASP A 499 29.78 -12.41 35.44
C ASP A 499 28.51 -11.84 36.07
N TYR A 500 28.64 -10.73 36.78
CA TYR A 500 27.53 -10.07 37.46
C TYR A 500 26.44 -9.63 36.51
N GLU A 501 26.78 -9.01 35.36
CA GLU A 501 25.82 -8.53 34.38
C GLU A 501 24.97 -9.65 33.78
N GLU A 502 25.60 -10.78 33.48
CA GLU A 502 24.88 -11.96 33.00
C GLU A 502 23.94 -12.51 34.09
N LYS A 503 24.41 -12.62 35.33
CA LYS A 503 23.59 -13.05 36.49
C LYS A 503 22.38 -12.10 36.65
N ALA A 504 22.62 -10.78 36.65
CA ALA A 504 21.58 -9.79 36.82
C ALA A 504 20.51 -9.91 35.73
N SER A 505 20.92 -10.16 34.47
CA SER A 505 20.01 -10.35 33.32
C SER A 505 19.12 -11.60 33.48
N PHE A 506 19.67 -12.73 33.95
CA PHE A 506 18.92 -13.96 34.17
C PHE A 506 17.92 -13.83 35.34
N PHE A 507 18.32 -13.20 36.44
CA PHE A 507 17.41 -12.94 37.55
C PHE A 507 16.32 -11.94 37.20
N LYS A 508 16.67 -10.89 36.44
CA LYS A 508 15.70 -9.95 35.90
C LYS A 508 14.70 -10.67 34.96
N ALA A 509 15.20 -11.52 34.09
CA ALA A 509 14.36 -12.34 33.19
C ALA A 509 13.40 -13.22 34.03
N LEU A 510 13.89 -13.86 35.08
CA LEU A 510 13.07 -14.68 35.96
C LEU A 510 11.97 -13.86 36.66
N GLY A 511 12.27 -12.63 37.11
CA GLY A 511 11.29 -11.69 37.66
C GLY A 511 10.25 -11.24 36.62
N GLU A 512 10.68 -10.98 35.37
CA GLU A 512 9.81 -10.58 34.25
C GLU A 512 8.83 -11.70 33.81
N THR A 513 9.09 -12.98 34.15
CA THR A 513 8.13 -14.07 33.87
C THR A 513 6.82 -13.92 34.64
N GLY A 514 6.82 -13.24 35.78
CA GLY A 514 5.67 -13.14 36.68
C GLY A 514 5.30 -14.46 37.38
N SER A 515 6.11 -15.52 37.24
CA SER A 515 5.79 -16.85 37.74
C SER A 515 5.99 -16.97 39.25
N GLN A 516 4.95 -17.36 39.95
CA GLN A 516 5.00 -17.61 41.39
C GLN A 516 5.88 -18.82 41.76
N GLU A 517 6.09 -19.75 40.84
CA GLU A 517 6.96 -20.92 41.04
C GLU A 517 8.44 -20.55 41.26
N ALA A 518 8.86 -19.36 40.81
CA ALA A 518 10.23 -18.86 41.02
C ALA A 518 10.48 -18.37 42.45
N ILE A 519 9.44 -17.97 43.20
CA ILE A 519 9.56 -17.32 44.50
C ILE A 519 10.29 -18.19 45.53
N PRO A 520 9.97 -19.48 45.71
CA PRO A 520 10.66 -20.31 46.71
C PRO A 520 12.17 -20.43 46.46
N VAL A 521 12.55 -20.54 45.17
CA VAL A 521 13.96 -20.64 44.79
C VAL A 521 14.69 -19.31 45.01
N LEU A 522 14.07 -18.19 44.61
CA LEU A 522 14.63 -16.86 44.83
C LEU A 522 14.81 -16.55 46.33
N LYS A 523 13.84 -16.89 47.20
CA LYS A 523 13.95 -16.75 48.64
C LYS A 523 15.11 -17.59 49.20
N LYS A 524 15.22 -18.86 48.77
CA LYS A 524 16.33 -19.74 49.18
C LYS A 524 17.70 -19.18 48.80
N ILE A 525 17.82 -18.52 47.65
CA ILE A 525 19.07 -17.86 47.22
C ILE A 525 19.31 -16.59 48.04
N ALA A 526 18.29 -15.77 48.26
CA ALA A 526 18.36 -14.50 48.98
C ALA A 526 18.79 -14.73 50.47
N GLU A 527 18.31 -15.81 51.12
CA GLU A 527 18.57 -16.14 52.50
C GLU A 527 19.87 -16.93 52.71
N LYS A 528 20.48 -17.48 51.63
CA LYS A 528 21.63 -18.38 51.72
C LYS A 528 22.88 -17.67 52.23
N LYS A 529 23.31 -18.00 53.45
CA LYS A 529 24.55 -17.51 54.08
C LYS A 529 25.67 -18.51 53.81
N ARG A 530 26.67 -18.15 53.00
CA ARG A 530 27.88 -18.94 52.79
C ARG A 530 29.11 -18.08 53.05
N TRP A 531 30.09 -18.67 53.75
CA TRP A 531 31.33 -17.98 54.07
C TRP A 531 32.36 -18.10 52.93
N PHE A 532 32.36 -19.23 52.25
CA PHE A 532 33.22 -19.46 51.09
C PHE A 532 32.66 -18.77 49.84
N GLN A 533 33.52 -18.08 49.05
CA GLN A 533 33.16 -17.30 47.85
C GLN A 533 32.08 -16.22 48.13
N ARG A 534 32.26 -15.49 49.23
CA ARG A 534 31.29 -14.53 49.75
C ARG A 534 30.84 -13.49 48.70
N GLY A 535 31.78 -12.91 47.91
CA GLY A 535 31.46 -11.90 46.90
C GLY A 535 30.47 -12.40 45.85
N LYS A 536 30.70 -13.60 45.27
CA LYS A 536 29.79 -14.19 44.29
C LYS A 536 28.42 -14.53 44.85
N TRP A 537 28.35 -14.92 46.15
CA TRP A 537 27.06 -15.13 46.82
C TRP A 537 26.34 -13.82 47.12
N ASP A 538 27.07 -12.73 47.38
CA ASP A 538 26.51 -11.40 47.57
C ASP A 538 25.88 -10.90 46.26
N GLU A 539 26.53 -11.12 45.11
CA GLU A 539 25.95 -10.84 43.77
C GLU A 539 24.63 -11.61 43.55
N MET A 540 24.64 -12.93 43.79
CA MET A 540 23.46 -13.78 43.63
C MET A 540 22.30 -13.35 44.55
N ARG A 541 22.60 -12.95 45.80
CA ARG A 541 21.58 -12.45 46.75
C ARG A 541 20.98 -11.12 46.26
N LEU A 542 21.83 -10.20 45.84
CA LEU A 542 21.38 -8.91 45.31
C LEU A 542 20.42 -9.10 44.11
N CYS A 543 20.81 -9.93 43.17
CA CYS A 543 19.99 -10.24 42.00
C CYS A 543 18.67 -10.94 42.41
N ALA A 544 18.69 -11.86 43.38
CA ALA A 544 17.50 -12.55 43.86
C ALA A 544 16.51 -11.60 44.56
N HIS A 545 16.99 -10.67 45.38
CA HIS A 545 16.15 -9.64 46.00
C HIS A 545 15.51 -8.74 44.95
N HIS A 546 16.25 -8.35 43.92
CA HIS A 546 15.71 -7.56 42.82
C HIS A 546 14.59 -8.30 42.07
N ALA A 547 14.79 -9.59 41.77
CA ALA A 547 13.78 -10.42 41.12
C ALA A 547 12.52 -10.62 42.00
N LEU A 548 12.68 -10.83 43.31
CA LEU A 548 11.57 -10.92 44.25
C LEU A 548 10.75 -9.64 44.29
N LYS A 549 11.40 -8.48 44.28
CA LYS A 549 10.74 -7.20 44.23
C LYS A 549 9.90 -7.03 42.94
N MET A 550 10.42 -7.49 41.79
CA MET A 550 9.67 -7.48 40.53
C MET A 550 8.43 -8.38 40.56
N LEU A 551 8.47 -9.48 41.37
CA LEU A 551 7.33 -10.38 41.56
C LEU A 551 6.34 -9.89 42.64
N GLY A 552 6.48 -8.63 43.09
CA GLY A 552 5.58 -8.04 44.10
C GLY A 552 5.78 -8.51 45.52
N MET A 553 6.89 -9.23 45.79
CA MET A 553 7.25 -9.68 47.12
C MET A 553 8.11 -8.61 47.80
N ASP A 554 7.47 -7.55 48.32
CA ASP A 554 8.14 -6.56 49.14
C ASP A 554 8.31 -7.16 50.54
N GLU A 555 9.56 -7.43 50.98
CA GLU A 555 9.84 -7.88 52.33
C GLU A 555 9.52 -6.73 53.30
N GLY A 556 8.40 -6.89 54.04
CA GLY A 556 8.02 -5.97 55.09
C GLY A 556 9.11 -5.83 56.15
N SER A 557 9.39 -4.60 56.50
CA SER A 557 9.92 -4.03 57.75
C SER A 557 11.21 -4.55 58.44
N ASP A 558 11.85 -5.65 58.08
CA ASP A 558 13.14 -6.02 58.71
C ASP A 558 14.37 -5.53 57.91
N SER A 559 14.18 -4.49 57.17
CA SER A 559 14.96 -4.18 55.97
C SER A 559 15.99 -3.03 56.11
N SER A 560 16.13 -2.37 57.26
CA SER A 560 17.13 -1.28 57.34
C SER A 560 18.56 -1.83 57.28
N ARG A 561 18.82 -2.92 57.98
CA ARG A 561 20.12 -3.64 57.92
C ARG A 561 20.35 -4.34 56.59
N THR A 562 19.33 -4.89 55.97
CA THR A 562 19.40 -5.53 54.64
C THR A 562 19.60 -4.49 53.54
N LYS A 563 18.91 -3.35 53.61
CA LYS A 563 19.08 -2.22 52.67
C LYS A 563 20.48 -1.60 52.75
N GLU A 564 21.02 -1.37 53.94
CA GLU A 564 22.40 -0.89 54.11
C GLU A 564 23.43 -1.88 53.58
N ARG A 565 23.21 -3.17 53.83
CA ARG A 565 24.08 -4.24 53.37
C ARG A 565 24.05 -4.38 51.86
N LEU A 566 22.87 -4.28 51.20
CA LEU A 566 22.70 -4.28 49.77
C LEU A 566 23.33 -3.03 49.11
N LYS A 567 23.22 -1.84 49.73
CA LYS A 567 23.94 -0.62 49.28
C LYS A 567 25.46 -0.79 49.38
N HIS A 568 25.95 -1.45 50.41
CA HIS A 568 27.39 -1.72 50.56
C HIS A 568 27.88 -2.73 49.50
N ILE A 569 27.09 -3.77 49.20
CA ILE A 569 27.38 -4.75 48.16
C ILE A 569 27.36 -4.08 46.77
N ALA A 570 26.34 -3.29 46.46
CA ALA A 570 26.26 -2.55 45.21
C ALA A 570 27.45 -1.60 44.98
N ARG A 571 27.96 -0.95 46.05
CA ARG A 571 29.17 -0.11 46.01
C ARG A 571 30.47 -0.88 45.85
N SER A 572 30.52 -2.17 46.21
CA SER A 572 31.73 -2.99 46.06
C SER A 572 31.81 -3.73 44.72
N ILE A 573 30.74 -3.71 43.92
CA ILE A 573 30.66 -4.32 42.59
C ILE A 573 30.97 -3.31 41.47
N HIS A 574 30.79 -2.01 41.76
CA HIS A 574 31.28 -0.88 40.93
C HIS A 574 32.64 -0.40 41.42
#